data_baaaf593840d755fd386a2354ad02b6f
#
_entry.id   baaaf593840d755fd386a2354ad02b6f
#
_cell.length_a   1.000
_cell.length_b   1.000
_cell.length_c   1.000
_cell.angle_alpha   90.00
_cell.angle_beta   90.00
_cell.angle_gamma   90.00
#
_symmetry.space_group_name_H-M   'P 1'
#
loop_
_entity.id
_entity.type
_entity.pdbx_description
1 polymer ?
#
loop_
_entity_poly.entity_id
_entity_poly.type
_entity_poly.pdbx_seq_one_letter_code
_entity_poly.pdbx_strand_id
1 'polypeptide(L)'
;MNADAWEKRLLLHLPYGVIGLAAAKLSEAWRLSAGTDFSAKFLHLRDGVAMAFRNGLSGFVPLDLLIGFLCGCALCLLVHAKRRNAKKYRHGEEYGAARWGKPSDIAPFMDADPWNNIILTQTERLTMSSRPANPKNARNKNVLVIGGSGSGKTRFFIKPNIMQCTKTKGCSLVITDPKGTLITECGKMLAAAGYDVRVFNVISFQKSMHYNPFAYIRSEKDILKLVTALIANTKGEGKGGDDFWIKAETLLYMALIGYIHYELPPAAQNFTTLIDMLNSMEVREEDEEYRNPVDLMFEKLKAEKPEHFAVRQYAKYRMAAGKTAKSILVSCGARLAVFDIQELREITAYDELHLDTLGDKRTALFLIMSDTDASFNFLISLAYSQMFNLLCEKADDVYGGRLPVHVRCLLDEFANIGQIPNFERLIATIRSREISACIVLQAQSQLKAIYKDSADTIVGNCDTLLFLGGKEKTTLKEMEELLGKETIDTFNTGESRGREVSYSLNYQKLGKSLMTMDELAVMDGGKCILQLRGVRPFLSEKYDITKHPNYKYLSDFHPKNAFHIEKYLSHQLKLRLEEEFAAVEVEVSGTSEEEEALLDEWAEELQQQAAESGGLF
;
A
#
# COMPACT_ATOMS: atom_id res chain seq x y z
N MET A 1 -24.18 14.23 35.83
CA MET A 1 -25.47 13.67 35.43
C MET A 1 -26.26 14.82 34.81
N ASN A 2 -26.41 14.83 33.45
CA ASN A 2 -26.90 15.98 32.68
C ASN A 2 -28.41 16.19 32.87
N ALA A 3 -28.79 17.41 33.23
CA ALA A 3 -30.19 17.84 33.36
C ALA A 3 -31.06 17.47 32.14
N ASP A 4 -30.54 17.64 30.93
CA ASP A 4 -31.18 17.27 29.66
C ASP A 4 -31.60 15.78 29.53
N ALA A 5 -30.91 14.88 30.24
CA ALA A 5 -31.24 13.45 30.18
C ALA A 5 -32.44 13.10 31.08
N TRP A 6 -32.67 13.86 32.16
CA TRP A 6 -33.79 13.69 33.04
C TRP A 6 -35.07 14.26 32.44
N GLU A 7 -35.00 15.42 31.83
CA GLU A 7 -36.17 16.04 31.13
C GLU A 7 -36.69 15.14 30.01
N LYS A 8 -35.81 14.59 29.19
CA LYS A 8 -36.19 13.66 28.12
C LYS A 8 -36.81 12.36 28.64
N ARG A 9 -36.38 11.86 29.82
CA ARG A 9 -37.00 10.68 30.44
C ARG A 9 -38.35 10.99 31.03
N LEU A 10 -38.50 12.15 31.66
CA LEU A 10 -39.78 12.59 32.24
C LEU A 10 -40.86 12.77 31.16
N LEU A 11 -40.52 13.45 30.06
CA LEU A 11 -41.39 13.61 28.89
C LEU A 11 -41.82 12.26 28.27
N LEU A 12 -40.94 11.26 28.28
CA LEU A 12 -41.23 9.93 27.73
C LEU A 12 -42.23 9.16 28.57
N HIS A 13 -42.30 9.39 29.91
CA HIS A 13 -43.20 8.69 30.83
C HIS A 13 -44.47 9.48 31.14
N LEU A 14 -44.54 10.76 30.77
CA LEU A 14 -45.70 11.62 30.98
C LEU A 14 -47.05 11.04 30.48
N PRO A 15 -47.13 10.44 29.27
CA PRO A 15 -48.37 9.85 28.78
C PRO A 15 -48.90 8.72 29.67
N TYR A 16 -48.01 7.92 30.25
CA TYR A 16 -48.40 6.82 31.14
C TYR A 16 -48.91 7.34 32.49
N GLY A 17 -48.36 8.45 32.97
CA GLY A 17 -48.85 9.16 34.15
C GLY A 17 -50.25 9.73 33.94
N VAL A 18 -50.52 10.37 32.78
CA VAL A 18 -51.82 10.89 32.41
C VAL A 18 -52.89 9.80 32.32
N ILE A 19 -52.54 8.65 31.69
CA ILE A 19 -53.45 7.50 31.61
C ILE A 19 -53.69 6.89 32.99
N GLY A 20 -52.66 6.82 33.84
CA GLY A 20 -52.80 6.38 35.22
C GLY A 20 -53.76 7.27 36.03
N LEU A 21 -53.65 8.58 35.89
CA LEU A 21 -54.57 9.53 36.51
C LEU A 21 -55.99 9.37 35.99
N ALA A 22 -56.19 9.15 34.69
CA ALA A 22 -57.51 8.87 34.12
C ALA A 22 -58.10 7.57 34.66
N ALA A 23 -57.27 6.52 34.83
CA ALA A 23 -57.70 5.26 35.46
C ALA A 23 -58.08 5.43 36.95
N ALA A 24 -57.32 6.25 37.69
CA ALA A 24 -57.66 6.60 39.08
C ALA A 24 -58.98 7.35 39.14
N LYS A 25 -59.24 8.26 38.22
CA LYS A 25 -60.54 8.97 38.09
C LYS A 25 -61.70 8.03 37.76
N LEU A 26 -61.48 7.05 36.92
CA LEU A 26 -62.47 6.02 36.62
C LEU A 26 -62.73 5.11 37.84
N SER A 27 -61.75 4.82 38.66
CA SER A 27 -61.91 4.09 39.92
C SER A 27 -62.73 4.90 40.93
N GLU A 28 -62.42 6.19 41.09
CA GLU A 28 -63.25 7.11 41.90
C GLU A 28 -64.67 7.17 41.41
N ALA A 29 -64.92 7.34 40.12
CA ALA A 29 -66.24 7.36 39.51
C ALA A 29 -67.00 6.06 39.79
N TRP A 30 -66.30 4.90 39.67
CA TRP A 30 -66.93 3.61 40.01
C TRP A 30 -67.29 3.50 41.48
N ARG A 31 -66.46 4.00 42.36
CA ARG A 31 -66.74 4.02 43.80
C ARG A 31 -67.91 4.92 44.15
N LEU A 32 -68.08 6.08 43.48
CA LEU A 32 -69.13 7.05 43.68
C LEU A 32 -70.43 6.66 42.97
N SER A 33 -70.46 5.71 42.10
CA SER A 33 -71.65 5.25 41.39
C SER A 33 -72.62 4.56 42.36
N ALA A 34 -73.92 4.92 42.26
CA ALA A 34 -74.95 4.34 43.09
C ALA A 34 -75.21 2.86 42.73
N GLY A 35 -75.48 2.02 43.77
CA GLY A 35 -75.76 0.59 43.62
C GLY A 35 -74.81 -0.32 44.36
N THR A 36 -75.27 -1.51 44.73
CA THR A 36 -74.42 -2.56 45.40
C THR A 36 -73.90 -3.57 44.44
N ASP A 37 -74.58 -3.80 43.32
CA ASP A 37 -74.18 -4.79 42.31
C ASP A 37 -73.46 -4.18 41.12
N PHE A 38 -72.66 -4.99 40.40
CA PHE A 38 -71.91 -4.54 39.25
C PHE A 38 -72.78 -3.88 38.16
N SER A 39 -73.94 -4.48 37.85
CA SER A 39 -74.89 -3.97 36.87
C SER A 39 -75.50 -2.62 37.26
N ALA A 40 -75.90 -2.45 38.53
CA ALA A 40 -76.39 -1.21 39.05
C ALA A 40 -75.36 -0.08 39.03
N LYS A 41 -74.12 -0.36 39.45
CA LYS A 41 -73.01 0.60 39.39
C LYS A 41 -72.70 1.00 37.96
N PHE A 42 -72.75 0.05 37.01
CA PHE A 42 -72.46 0.33 35.59
C PHE A 42 -73.51 1.26 34.98
N LEU A 43 -74.87 1.07 35.33
CA LEU A 43 -75.91 1.93 34.87
C LEU A 43 -75.77 3.37 35.39
N HIS A 44 -75.33 3.54 36.62
CA HIS A 44 -75.08 4.84 37.25
C HIS A 44 -73.68 5.40 37.11
N LEU A 45 -72.85 4.78 36.27
CA LEU A 45 -71.43 5.18 36.08
C LEU A 45 -71.26 6.59 35.54
N ARG A 46 -72.21 7.05 34.70
CA ARG A 46 -72.25 8.41 34.18
C ARG A 46 -72.36 9.45 35.28
N ASP A 47 -73.22 9.23 36.27
CA ASP A 47 -73.42 10.12 37.41
C ASP A 47 -72.18 10.09 38.33
N GLY A 48 -71.57 8.90 38.52
CA GLY A 48 -70.32 8.73 39.22
C GLY A 48 -69.17 9.48 38.57
N VAL A 49 -69.06 9.46 37.25
CA VAL A 49 -68.04 10.23 36.48
C VAL A 49 -68.26 11.72 36.69
N ALA A 50 -69.52 12.21 36.61
CA ALA A 50 -69.82 13.62 36.84
C ALA A 50 -69.48 14.11 38.27
N MET A 51 -69.69 13.25 39.29
CA MET A 51 -69.28 13.52 40.67
C MET A 51 -67.77 13.51 40.83
N ALA A 52 -67.05 12.50 40.26
CA ALA A 52 -65.64 12.40 40.32
C ALA A 52 -64.88 13.60 39.69
N PHE A 53 -65.40 14.12 38.58
CA PHE A 53 -64.85 15.34 37.96
C PHE A 53 -65.15 16.63 38.76
N ARG A 54 -66.24 16.69 39.49
CA ARG A 54 -66.56 17.82 40.40
C ARG A 54 -65.63 17.87 41.61
N ASN A 55 -65.17 16.70 42.12
CA ASN A 55 -64.29 16.62 43.27
C ASN A 55 -62.82 17.02 42.97
N GLY A 56 -62.51 17.29 41.71
CA GLY A 56 -61.14 17.60 41.30
C GLY A 56 -60.09 16.50 41.72
N LEU A 57 -58.95 16.90 42.21
CA LEU A 57 -57.92 15.96 42.68
C LEU A 57 -58.10 15.53 44.14
N SER A 58 -58.98 16.22 44.92
CA SER A 58 -59.21 15.93 46.33
C SER A 58 -60.08 14.72 46.60
N GLY A 59 -60.76 14.17 45.59
CA GLY A 59 -61.70 13.04 45.73
C GLY A 59 -61.03 11.66 45.77
N PHE A 60 -59.72 11.57 45.55
CA PHE A 60 -58.97 10.29 45.50
C PHE A 60 -58.82 9.65 46.88
N VAL A 61 -59.10 8.38 46.95
CA VAL A 61 -58.78 7.52 48.08
C VAL A 61 -57.46 6.73 47.69
N PRO A 62 -56.69 6.29 48.67
CA PRO A 62 -55.40 5.56 48.39
C PRO A 62 -55.57 4.38 47.42
N LEU A 63 -56.76 3.71 47.43
CA LEU A 63 -57.07 2.62 46.52
C LEU A 63 -57.21 3.10 45.06
N ASP A 64 -57.82 4.28 44.83
CA ASP A 64 -57.98 4.85 43.49
C ASP A 64 -56.65 5.20 42.88
N LEU A 65 -55.73 5.78 43.70
CA LEU A 65 -54.34 6.09 43.28
C LEU A 65 -53.53 4.83 42.99
N LEU A 66 -53.73 3.78 43.80
CA LEU A 66 -53.05 2.48 43.58
C LEU A 66 -53.47 1.85 42.25
N ILE A 67 -54.81 1.86 41.96
CA ILE A 67 -55.33 1.34 40.68
C ILE A 67 -54.79 2.14 39.51
N GLY A 68 -54.78 3.46 39.61
CA GLY A 68 -54.20 4.33 38.59
C GLY A 68 -52.70 4.05 38.35
N PHE A 69 -51.91 3.93 39.40
CA PHE A 69 -50.51 3.59 39.33
C PHE A 69 -50.27 2.23 38.67
N LEU A 70 -51.01 1.20 39.11
CA LEU A 70 -50.89 -0.15 38.50
C LEU A 70 -51.26 -0.16 37.03
N CYS A 71 -52.34 0.56 36.63
CA CYS A 71 -52.73 0.69 35.22
C CYS A 71 -51.64 1.42 34.39
N GLY A 72 -51.08 2.52 34.90
CA GLY A 72 -49.99 3.25 34.25
C GLY A 72 -48.74 2.40 34.08
N CYS A 73 -48.35 1.66 35.14
CA CYS A 73 -47.22 0.73 35.10
C CYS A 73 -47.45 -0.45 34.15
N ALA A 74 -48.65 -1.05 34.18
CA ALA A 74 -48.98 -2.17 33.27
C ALA A 74 -48.93 -1.73 31.80
N LEU A 75 -49.44 -0.55 31.47
CA LEU A 75 -49.37 0.00 30.12
C LEU A 75 -47.94 0.32 29.70
N CYS A 76 -47.15 0.90 30.61
CA CYS A 76 -45.70 1.14 30.36
C CYS A 76 -44.97 -0.16 30.08
N LEU A 77 -45.20 -1.22 30.88
CA LEU A 77 -44.62 -2.55 30.69
C LEU A 77 -45.07 -3.18 29.36
N LEU A 78 -46.34 -3.09 29.01
CA LEU A 78 -46.89 -3.60 27.74
C LEU A 78 -46.25 -2.91 26.53
N VAL A 79 -46.12 -1.59 26.57
CA VAL A 79 -45.47 -0.83 25.50
C VAL A 79 -43.99 -1.14 25.44
N HIS A 80 -43.32 -1.28 26.58
CA HIS A 80 -41.92 -1.68 26.64
C HIS A 80 -41.70 -3.09 26.08
N ALA A 81 -42.53 -4.06 26.47
CA ALA A 81 -42.47 -5.42 25.92
C ALA A 81 -42.75 -5.45 24.41
N LYS A 82 -43.73 -4.69 23.93
CA LYS A 82 -44.04 -4.57 22.50
C LYS A 82 -42.86 -3.95 21.73
N ARG A 83 -42.21 -2.91 22.28
CA ARG A 83 -41.01 -2.29 21.67
C ARG A 83 -39.83 -3.26 21.66
N ARG A 84 -39.63 -4.04 22.73
CA ARG A 84 -38.54 -5.03 22.82
C ARG A 84 -38.74 -6.18 21.82
N ASN A 85 -40.00 -6.58 21.60
CA ASN A 85 -40.36 -7.67 20.67
C ASN A 85 -40.70 -7.16 19.26
N ALA A 86 -40.64 -5.85 19.01
CA ALA A 86 -40.87 -5.31 17.68
C ALA A 86 -39.77 -5.80 16.73
N LYS A 87 -40.16 -6.51 15.68
CA LYS A 87 -39.25 -6.88 14.60
C LYS A 87 -38.64 -5.59 14.03
N LYS A 88 -37.33 -5.51 14.00
CA LYS A 88 -36.60 -4.38 13.39
C LYS A 88 -36.74 -4.52 11.88
N TYR A 89 -37.70 -3.87 11.29
CA TYR A 89 -37.84 -3.74 9.84
C TYR A 89 -36.89 -2.62 9.37
N ARG A 90 -35.93 -2.95 8.51
CA ARG A 90 -35.12 -1.98 7.81
C ARG A 90 -35.74 -1.74 6.43
N HIS A 91 -36.69 -0.85 6.36
CA HIS A 91 -37.38 -0.53 5.10
C HIS A 91 -36.36 -0.03 4.05
N GLY A 92 -36.32 -0.72 2.90
CA GLY A 92 -35.42 -0.40 1.80
C GLY A 92 -33.98 -0.89 1.96
N GLU A 93 -33.64 -1.60 3.06
CA GLU A 93 -32.32 -2.14 3.34
C GLU A 93 -32.35 -3.61 3.76
N GLU A 94 -33.45 -4.32 3.49
CA GLU A 94 -33.67 -5.69 4.00
C GLU A 94 -32.65 -6.68 3.51
N TYR A 95 -32.16 -6.50 2.28
CA TYR A 95 -31.15 -7.37 1.63
C TYR A 95 -29.79 -6.70 1.46
N GLY A 96 -29.72 -5.38 1.64
CA GLY A 96 -28.47 -4.62 1.54
C GLY A 96 -28.73 -3.12 1.40
N ALA A 97 -27.79 -2.32 1.86
CA ALA A 97 -27.82 -0.86 1.82
C ALA A 97 -26.74 -0.28 0.89
N ALA A 98 -26.25 -1.07 -0.08
CA ALA A 98 -25.26 -0.58 -1.04
C ALA A 98 -25.86 0.54 -1.89
N ARG A 99 -25.06 1.55 -2.13
CA ARG A 99 -25.36 2.66 -3.04
C ARG A 99 -24.11 3.31 -3.54
N TRP A 100 -24.17 3.97 -4.66
CA TRP A 100 -23.08 4.82 -5.13
C TRP A 100 -22.85 6.02 -4.22
N GLY A 101 -21.59 6.39 -4.06
CA GLY A 101 -21.16 7.57 -3.30
C GLY A 101 -21.58 8.88 -3.95
N LYS A 102 -21.68 9.92 -3.12
CA LYS A 102 -21.94 11.29 -3.55
C LYS A 102 -20.72 12.16 -3.26
N PRO A 103 -20.53 13.31 -3.91
CA PRO A 103 -19.41 14.21 -3.64
C PRO A 103 -19.25 14.59 -2.16
N SER A 104 -20.36 14.67 -1.41
CA SER A 104 -20.35 14.90 0.04
C SER A 104 -19.71 13.77 0.85
N ASP A 105 -19.69 12.54 0.33
CA ASP A 105 -19.15 11.39 1.04
C ASP A 105 -17.60 11.38 1.00
N ILE A 106 -16.97 11.92 -0.06
CA ILE A 106 -15.53 12.01 -0.24
C ILE A 106 -14.93 13.34 0.25
N ALA A 107 -15.69 14.43 0.24
CA ALA A 107 -15.22 15.76 0.60
C ALA A 107 -14.44 15.83 1.92
N PRO A 108 -14.80 15.11 3.01
CA PRO A 108 -14.05 15.13 4.26
C PRO A 108 -12.63 14.55 4.17
N PHE A 109 -12.32 13.81 3.11
CA PHE A 109 -11.03 13.13 2.89
C PHE A 109 -10.13 13.88 1.90
N MET A 110 -10.61 14.99 1.36
CA MET A 110 -9.87 15.84 0.42
C MET A 110 -9.18 16.99 1.16
N ASP A 111 -8.04 17.43 0.63
CA ASP A 111 -7.40 18.67 1.06
C ASP A 111 -8.00 19.85 0.31
N ALA A 112 -8.09 21.01 0.98
CA ALA A 112 -8.58 22.24 0.38
C ALA A 112 -7.67 22.75 -0.74
N ASP A 113 -6.34 22.55 -0.59
CA ASP A 113 -5.39 22.80 -1.67
C ASP A 113 -5.43 21.62 -2.66
N PRO A 114 -5.82 21.85 -3.92
CA PRO A 114 -5.87 20.79 -4.93
C PRO A 114 -4.54 20.05 -5.12
N TRP A 115 -3.40 20.72 -4.90
CA TRP A 115 -2.07 20.14 -5.07
C TRP A 115 -1.68 19.17 -3.98
N ASN A 116 -2.30 19.25 -2.80
CA ASN A 116 -2.04 18.36 -1.68
C ASN A 116 -2.90 17.10 -1.71
N ASN A 117 -3.40 16.72 -2.86
CA ASN A 117 -4.25 15.53 -3.03
C ASN A 117 -3.67 14.52 -4.00
N ILE A 118 -3.89 13.25 -3.73
CA ILE A 118 -3.79 12.15 -4.69
C ILE A 118 -4.96 12.25 -5.66
N ILE A 119 -4.69 12.23 -6.95
CA ILE A 119 -5.72 12.16 -7.98
C ILE A 119 -6.18 10.70 -8.11
N LEU A 120 -7.44 10.42 -7.83
CA LEU A 120 -8.01 9.07 -7.92
C LEU A 120 -8.89 8.93 -9.17
N THR A 121 -9.77 9.88 -9.41
CA THR A 121 -10.68 9.91 -10.56
C THR A 121 -10.80 11.35 -11.07
N GLN A 122 -11.74 11.63 -11.97
CA GLN A 122 -11.98 12.99 -12.44
C GLN A 122 -12.41 13.93 -11.30
N THR A 123 -13.15 13.45 -10.33
CA THR A 123 -13.74 14.24 -9.24
C THR A 123 -13.21 13.90 -7.86
N GLU A 124 -12.93 12.63 -7.58
CA GLU A 124 -12.51 12.17 -6.27
C GLU A 124 -11.00 12.33 -6.07
N ARG A 125 -10.64 12.78 -4.88
CA ARG A 125 -9.25 13.02 -4.43
C ARG A 125 -9.07 12.47 -3.01
N LEU A 126 -7.82 12.23 -2.63
CA LEU A 126 -7.45 11.87 -1.26
C LEU A 126 -6.30 12.77 -0.81
N THR A 127 -6.46 13.43 0.35
CA THR A 127 -5.39 14.27 0.91
C THR A 127 -4.06 13.53 1.04
N MET A 128 -2.96 14.20 0.71
CA MET A 128 -1.58 13.72 0.97
C MET A 128 -1.18 13.88 2.43
N SER A 129 -1.93 14.65 3.23
CA SER A 129 -1.63 14.81 4.66
C SER A 129 -1.83 13.50 5.42
N SER A 130 -0.81 13.07 6.15
CA SER A 130 -0.89 11.92 7.06
C SER A 130 -1.64 12.27 8.37
N ARG A 131 -1.84 13.56 8.64
CA ARG A 131 -2.53 14.09 9.82
C ARG A 131 -3.58 15.12 9.41
N PRO A 132 -4.75 14.68 8.91
CA PRO A 132 -5.85 15.60 8.64
C PRO A 132 -6.37 16.20 9.96
N ALA A 133 -7.00 17.38 9.87
CA ALA A 133 -7.53 18.10 11.03
C ALA A 133 -8.49 17.23 11.87
N ASN A 134 -9.28 16.36 11.22
CA ASN A 134 -10.09 15.35 11.90
C ASN A 134 -9.43 13.97 11.78
N PRO A 135 -8.91 13.38 12.89
CA PRO A 135 -8.26 12.07 12.88
C PRO A 135 -9.14 10.92 12.36
N LYS A 136 -10.47 11.03 12.44
CA LYS A 136 -11.41 10.03 11.91
C LYS A 136 -11.34 9.92 10.38
N ASN A 137 -10.89 10.99 9.71
CA ASN A 137 -10.73 11.04 8.26
C ASN A 137 -9.35 10.57 7.80
N ALA A 138 -8.46 10.21 8.73
CA ALA A 138 -7.13 9.72 8.38
C ALA A 138 -7.22 8.39 7.64
N ARG A 139 -6.67 8.34 6.42
CA ARG A 139 -6.51 7.15 5.59
C ARG A 139 -5.05 6.94 5.28
N ASN A 140 -4.64 5.68 5.06
CA ASN A 140 -3.31 5.47 4.51
C ASN A 140 -3.27 5.96 3.05
N LYS A 141 -2.06 6.11 2.51
CA LYS A 141 -1.84 6.61 1.15
C LYS A 141 -1.53 5.46 0.18
N ASN A 142 -1.66 4.21 0.67
CA ASN A 142 -1.50 3.05 -0.17
C ASN A 142 -2.73 2.91 -1.07
N VAL A 143 -2.48 2.76 -2.35
CA VAL A 143 -3.51 2.66 -3.38
C VAL A 143 -3.29 1.37 -4.16
N LEU A 144 -4.32 0.57 -4.31
CA LEU A 144 -4.35 -0.56 -5.22
C LEU A 144 -5.09 -0.15 -6.49
N VAL A 145 -4.39 -0.17 -7.62
CA VAL A 145 -4.96 0.13 -8.93
C VAL A 145 -5.03 -1.15 -9.73
N ILE A 146 -6.21 -1.54 -10.17
CA ILE A 146 -6.41 -2.73 -10.98
C ILE A 146 -7.02 -2.33 -12.32
N GLY A 147 -6.39 -2.78 -13.40
CA GLY A 147 -6.91 -2.52 -14.73
C GLY A 147 -6.24 -3.38 -15.79
N GLY A 148 -7.02 -4.02 -16.62
CA GLY A 148 -6.54 -4.87 -17.70
C GLY A 148 -5.59 -4.15 -18.67
N SER A 149 -4.98 -4.88 -19.60
CA SER A 149 -4.15 -4.27 -20.64
C SER A 149 -4.98 -3.26 -21.45
N GLY A 150 -4.42 -2.09 -21.71
CA GLY A 150 -5.12 -1.00 -22.40
C GLY A 150 -6.14 -0.22 -21.56
N SER A 151 -6.34 -0.53 -20.27
CA SER A 151 -7.27 0.22 -19.40
C SER A 151 -6.80 1.64 -19.09
N GLY A 152 -5.55 1.97 -19.43
CA GLY A 152 -4.96 3.30 -19.25
C GLY A 152 -4.42 3.60 -17.85
N LYS A 153 -3.98 2.58 -17.10
CA LYS A 153 -3.37 2.71 -15.77
C LYS A 153 -2.35 3.85 -15.70
N THR A 154 -1.40 3.83 -16.60
CA THR A 154 -0.33 4.83 -16.68
C THR A 154 -0.87 6.22 -17.02
N ARG A 155 -1.78 6.32 -18.00
CA ARG A 155 -2.35 7.60 -18.47
C ARG A 155 -3.29 8.25 -17.46
N PHE A 156 -4.19 7.47 -16.85
CA PHE A 156 -5.25 8.00 -16.00
C PHE A 156 -4.88 8.09 -14.52
N PHE A 157 -3.84 7.36 -14.08
CA PHE A 157 -3.45 7.35 -12.67
C PHE A 157 -1.98 7.72 -12.45
N ILE A 158 -1.02 7.02 -13.07
CA ILE A 158 0.42 7.23 -12.79
C ILE A 158 0.87 8.64 -13.16
N LYS A 159 0.75 9.02 -14.45
CA LYS A 159 1.18 10.33 -14.94
C LYS A 159 0.50 11.51 -14.22
N PRO A 160 -0.83 11.53 -14.01
CA PRO A 160 -1.48 12.60 -13.24
C PRO A 160 -0.88 12.75 -11.84
N ASN A 161 -0.56 11.65 -11.17
CA ASN A 161 0.00 11.68 -9.83
C ASN A 161 1.49 12.06 -9.81
N ILE A 162 2.26 11.77 -10.87
CA ILE A 162 3.61 12.33 -11.05
C ILE A 162 3.54 13.85 -11.21
N MET A 163 2.67 14.35 -12.08
CA MET A 163 2.47 15.78 -12.29
C MET A 163 2.03 16.51 -11.01
N GLN A 164 1.17 15.86 -10.21
CA GLN A 164 0.66 16.40 -8.95
C GLN A 164 1.78 16.65 -7.93
N CYS A 165 2.76 15.76 -7.85
CA CYS A 165 3.84 15.82 -6.87
C CYS A 165 4.80 17.00 -7.11
N THR A 166 4.83 17.61 -8.30
CA THR A 166 5.74 18.73 -8.59
C THR A 166 5.55 19.96 -7.70
N LYS A 167 4.35 20.18 -7.17
CA LYS A 167 4.00 21.28 -6.27
C LYS A 167 3.67 20.84 -4.85
N THR A 168 3.60 19.55 -4.60
CA THR A 168 3.33 19.02 -3.26
C THR A 168 4.50 19.36 -2.31
N LYS A 169 4.19 19.80 -1.11
CA LYS A 169 5.19 20.11 -0.08
C LYS A 169 5.98 18.84 0.29
N GLY A 170 7.19 18.72 -0.27
CA GLY A 170 8.13 17.69 0.13
C GLY A 170 7.67 16.25 -0.15
N CYS A 171 7.64 15.84 -1.41
CA CYS A 171 7.36 14.46 -1.81
C CYS A 171 8.48 13.97 -2.74
N SER A 172 9.13 12.87 -2.38
CA SER A 172 9.99 12.11 -3.29
C SER A 172 9.17 11.06 -4.02
N LEU A 173 9.59 10.71 -5.21
CA LEU A 173 8.96 9.71 -6.08
C LEU A 173 9.91 8.55 -6.31
N VAL A 174 9.41 7.32 -6.17
CA VAL A 174 10.07 6.10 -6.65
C VAL A 174 9.12 5.45 -7.64
N ILE A 175 9.53 5.38 -8.90
CA ILE A 175 8.66 5.03 -10.01
C ILE A 175 9.21 3.78 -10.69
N THR A 176 8.42 2.70 -10.71
CA THR A 176 8.71 1.59 -11.62
C THR A 176 8.24 1.99 -13.02
N ASP A 177 9.12 1.90 -14.00
CA ASP A 177 8.83 2.27 -15.39
C ASP A 177 9.07 1.04 -16.30
N PRO A 178 8.01 0.29 -16.69
CA PRO A 178 8.15 -0.97 -17.42
C PRO A 178 8.72 -0.86 -18.83
N LYS A 179 8.97 0.33 -19.34
CA LYS A 179 9.45 0.56 -20.72
C LYS A 179 10.44 1.71 -20.86
N GLY A 180 10.71 2.44 -19.79
CA GLY A 180 11.47 3.69 -19.85
C GLY A 180 10.70 4.85 -20.49
N THR A 181 9.37 4.71 -20.64
CA THR A 181 8.54 5.76 -21.25
C THR A 181 8.17 6.86 -20.25
N LEU A 182 7.94 6.52 -18.98
CA LEU A 182 7.56 7.47 -17.95
C LEU A 182 8.67 8.52 -17.70
N ILE A 183 9.92 8.09 -17.64
CA ILE A 183 11.03 9.03 -17.49
C ILE A 183 11.16 9.95 -18.72
N THR A 184 11.04 9.39 -19.93
CA THR A 184 11.09 10.18 -21.17
C THR A 184 9.99 11.23 -21.19
N GLU A 185 8.80 10.90 -20.71
CA GLU A 185 7.62 11.76 -20.73
C GLU A 185 7.58 12.79 -19.60
N CYS A 186 8.03 12.42 -18.39
CA CYS A 186 7.88 13.23 -17.18
C CYS A 186 9.22 13.77 -16.62
N GLY A 187 10.36 13.17 -16.98
CA GLY A 187 11.65 13.45 -16.35
C GLY A 187 12.07 14.92 -16.45
N LYS A 188 11.90 15.56 -17.62
CA LYS A 188 12.24 16.97 -17.82
C LYS A 188 11.41 17.90 -16.93
N MET A 189 10.13 17.61 -16.77
CA MET A 189 9.25 18.37 -15.88
C MET A 189 9.70 18.24 -14.42
N LEU A 190 10.07 17.03 -13.98
CA LEU A 190 10.55 16.78 -12.61
C LEU A 190 11.88 17.48 -12.35
N ALA A 191 12.86 17.39 -13.28
CA ALA A 191 14.13 18.10 -13.18
C ALA A 191 13.91 19.61 -13.08
N ALA A 192 13.04 20.18 -13.93
CA ALA A 192 12.68 21.61 -13.89
C ALA A 192 11.94 22.01 -12.60
N ALA A 193 11.26 21.06 -11.93
CA ALA A 193 10.62 21.28 -10.64
C ALA A 193 11.59 21.14 -9.45
N GLY A 194 12.90 20.95 -9.71
CA GLY A 194 13.95 20.85 -8.68
C GLY A 194 14.05 19.47 -8.02
N TYR A 195 13.66 18.41 -8.73
CA TYR A 195 13.93 17.05 -8.29
C TYR A 195 15.35 16.63 -8.65
N ASP A 196 16.00 15.92 -7.74
CA ASP A 196 17.18 15.11 -8.03
C ASP A 196 16.69 13.86 -8.77
N VAL A 197 16.94 13.78 -10.09
CA VAL A 197 16.45 12.67 -10.93
C VAL A 197 17.51 11.59 -10.97
N ARG A 198 17.14 10.38 -10.53
CA ARG A 198 18.01 9.20 -10.55
C ARG A 198 17.38 8.11 -11.41
N VAL A 199 18.22 7.36 -12.10
CA VAL A 199 17.79 6.36 -13.08
C VAL A 199 18.55 5.07 -12.87
N PHE A 200 17.82 3.99 -12.65
CA PHE A 200 18.37 2.64 -12.69
C PHE A 200 17.64 1.85 -13.78
N ASN A 201 18.37 1.48 -14.83
CA ASN A 201 17.81 0.93 -16.05
C ASN A 201 18.39 -0.45 -16.33
N VAL A 202 17.57 -1.50 -16.14
CA VAL A 202 17.98 -2.88 -16.42
C VAL A 202 17.63 -3.35 -17.84
N ILE A 203 17.06 -2.48 -18.69
CA ILE A 203 16.83 -2.73 -20.11
C ILE A 203 18.06 -2.30 -20.93
N SER A 204 18.63 -1.15 -20.60
CA SER A 204 19.80 -0.57 -21.28
C SER A 204 20.77 -0.05 -20.23
N PHE A 205 21.78 -0.81 -19.93
CA PHE A 205 22.75 -0.49 -18.87
C PHE A 205 23.51 0.80 -19.15
N GLN A 206 23.77 1.14 -20.41
CA GLN A 206 24.40 2.40 -20.82
C GLN A 206 23.58 3.66 -20.45
N LYS A 207 22.26 3.50 -20.22
CA LYS A 207 21.34 4.57 -19.83
C LYS A 207 20.96 4.46 -18.35
N SER A 208 21.89 4.06 -17.51
CA SER A 208 21.67 3.80 -16.10
C SER A 208 22.73 4.44 -15.23
N MET A 209 22.35 4.83 -14.02
CA MET A 209 23.24 5.03 -12.90
C MET A 209 23.61 3.68 -12.30
N HIS A 210 24.72 3.62 -11.57
CA HIS A 210 25.21 2.43 -10.91
C HIS A 210 24.45 2.15 -9.61
N TYR A 211 24.21 0.87 -9.35
CA TYR A 211 23.57 0.39 -8.13
C TYR A 211 24.37 -0.77 -7.54
N ASN A 212 25.04 -0.53 -6.43
CA ASN A 212 25.75 -1.56 -5.71
C ASN A 212 25.04 -1.93 -4.40
N PRO A 213 24.41 -3.11 -4.32
CA PRO A 213 23.73 -3.54 -3.08
C PRO A 213 24.65 -3.65 -1.86
N PHE A 214 25.95 -3.84 -2.03
CA PHE A 214 26.91 -3.92 -0.93
C PHE A 214 27.10 -2.58 -0.21
N ALA A 215 26.93 -1.46 -0.90
CA ALA A 215 27.03 -0.12 -0.32
C ALA A 215 26.00 0.14 0.81
N TYR A 216 24.94 -0.66 0.88
CA TYR A 216 23.87 -0.55 1.86
C TYR A 216 23.96 -1.57 3.01
N ILE A 217 25.03 -2.36 3.06
CA ILE A 217 25.29 -3.29 4.17
C ILE A 217 25.91 -2.50 5.32
N ARG A 218 25.21 -2.46 6.46
CA ARG A 218 25.69 -1.80 7.69
C ARG A 218 25.88 -2.80 8.84
N SER A 219 25.30 -3.99 8.70
CA SER A 219 25.29 -5.01 9.75
C SER A 219 25.13 -6.41 9.18
N GLU A 220 25.40 -7.43 10.02
CA GLU A 220 25.13 -8.84 9.70
C GLU A 220 23.68 -9.10 9.30
N LYS A 221 22.73 -8.31 9.85
CA LYS A 221 21.31 -8.40 9.50
C LYS A 221 21.04 -7.99 8.04
N ASP A 222 21.79 -7.00 7.54
CA ASP A 222 21.62 -6.51 6.17
C ASP A 222 22.20 -7.51 5.17
N ILE A 223 23.29 -8.20 5.53
CA ILE A 223 23.81 -9.34 4.76
C ILE A 223 22.71 -10.40 4.61
N LEU A 224 22.05 -10.80 5.69
CA LEU A 224 20.97 -11.78 5.64
C LEU A 224 19.78 -11.29 4.78
N LYS A 225 19.41 -10.01 4.88
CA LYS A 225 18.33 -9.42 4.07
C LYS A 225 18.68 -9.44 2.58
N LEU A 226 19.93 -9.07 2.22
CA LEU A 226 20.41 -9.09 0.84
C LEU A 226 20.38 -10.51 0.28
N VAL A 227 20.93 -11.49 1.00
CA VAL A 227 20.93 -12.90 0.59
C VAL A 227 19.51 -13.45 0.45
N THR A 228 18.62 -13.12 1.37
CA THR A 228 17.21 -13.56 1.31
C THR A 228 16.51 -13.00 0.06
N ALA A 229 16.71 -11.73 -0.25
CA ALA A 229 16.11 -11.09 -1.41
C ALA A 229 16.70 -11.64 -2.73
N LEU A 230 18.02 -11.89 -2.78
CA LEU A 230 18.69 -12.51 -3.91
C LEU A 230 18.12 -13.91 -4.18
N ILE A 231 18.09 -14.78 -3.17
CA ILE A 231 17.59 -16.16 -3.30
C ILE A 231 16.09 -16.17 -3.68
N ALA A 232 15.28 -15.28 -3.11
CA ALA A 232 13.85 -15.24 -3.41
C ALA A 232 13.56 -14.97 -4.90
N ASN A 233 14.38 -14.13 -5.55
CA ASN A 233 14.16 -13.65 -6.90
C ASN A 233 15.00 -14.32 -7.98
N THR A 234 15.94 -15.20 -7.61
CA THR A 234 16.75 -16.00 -8.54
C THR A 234 16.39 -17.48 -8.53
N LYS A 235 15.21 -17.84 -8.04
CA LYS A 235 14.70 -19.22 -8.11
C LYS A 235 14.32 -19.53 -9.55
N GLY A 236 14.84 -20.63 -10.11
CA GLY A 236 14.35 -21.16 -11.38
C GLY A 236 12.88 -21.60 -11.30
N GLU A 237 12.22 -21.81 -12.44
CA GLU A 237 10.80 -22.21 -12.55
C GLU A 237 10.45 -23.60 -11.95
N GLY A 238 11.40 -24.27 -11.28
CA GLY A 238 11.19 -25.55 -10.62
C GLY A 238 10.34 -25.45 -9.34
N LYS A 239 9.57 -26.46 -9.05
CA LYS A 239 8.88 -26.66 -7.76
C LYS A 239 9.90 -26.50 -6.65
N GLY A 240 9.63 -25.61 -5.71
CA GLY A 240 10.48 -25.09 -4.64
C GLY A 240 11.59 -26.06 -4.22
N GLY A 241 12.84 -25.61 -4.40
CA GLY A 241 14.02 -26.38 -3.99
C GLY A 241 13.88 -26.83 -2.55
N ASP A 242 14.37 -28.02 -2.27
CA ASP A 242 14.42 -28.58 -0.91
C ASP A 242 14.95 -27.49 0.03
N ASP A 243 14.27 -27.25 1.13
CA ASP A 243 14.58 -26.24 2.16
C ASP A 243 16.06 -26.35 2.62
N PHE A 244 16.62 -27.55 2.54
CA PHE A 244 18.03 -27.82 2.81
C PHE A 244 18.96 -27.02 1.88
N TRP A 245 18.73 -27.05 0.55
CA TRP A 245 19.61 -26.37 -0.42
C TRP A 245 19.59 -24.86 -0.24
N ILE A 246 18.42 -24.28 -0.05
CA ILE A 246 18.26 -22.85 0.21
C ILE A 246 19.02 -22.41 1.47
N LYS A 247 18.95 -23.22 2.55
CA LYS A 247 19.68 -22.95 3.79
C LYS A 247 21.20 -23.04 3.59
N ALA A 248 21.64 -24.05 2.84
CA ALA A 248 23.06 -24.26 2.58
C ALA A 248 23.67 -23.15 1.70
N GLU A 249 22.95 -22.75 0.63
CA GLU A 249 23.33 -21.59 -0.21
C GLU A 249 23.37 -20.29 0.64
N THR A 250 22.39 -20.10 1.50
CA THR A 250 22.34 -18.94 2.42
C THR A 250 23.59 -18.87 3.28
N LEU A 251 24.04 -19.99 3.85
CA LEU A 251 25.25 -20.03 4.68
C LEU A 251 26.49 -19.62 3.89
N LEU A 252 26.64 -20.11 2.66
CA LEU A 252 27.78 -19.77 1.81
C LEU A 252 27.76 -18.31 1.41
N TYR A 253 26.64 -17.80 0.91
CA TYR A 253 26.52 -16.38 0.57
C TYR A 253 26.77 -15.46 1.77
N MET A 254 26.23 -15.80 2.95
CA MET A 254 26.48 -15.03 4.17
C MET A 254 27.95 -15.03 4.57
N ALA A 255 28.66 -16.15 4.37
CA ALA A 255 30.09 -16.24 4.64
C ALA A 255 30.89 -15.34 3.68
N LEU A 256 30.67 -15.49 2.36
CA LEU A 256 31.42 -14.75 1.34
C LEU A 256 31.13 -13.25 1.40
N ILE A 257 29.86 -12.86 1.44
CA ILE A 257 29.45 -11.44 1.54
C ILE A 257 29.94 -10.83 2.87
N GLY A 258 29.89 -11.59 3.96
CA GLY A 258 30.43 -11.16 5.24
C GLY A 258 31.94 -10.94 5.19
N TYR A 259 32.70 -11.82 4.51
CA TYR A 259 34.14 -11.62 4.29
C TYR A 259 34.40 -10.35 3.47
N ILE A 260 33.70 -10.21 2.34
CA ILE A 260 33.82 -9.04 1.44
C ILE A 260 33.54 -7.74 2.20
N HIS A 261 32.48 -7.70 2.99
CA HIS A 261 32.07 -6.48 3.69
C HIS A 261 33.04 -6.07 4.81
N TYR A 262 33.57 -7.01 5.59
CA TYR A 262 34.37 -6.69 6.76
C TYR A 262 35.87 -6.66 6.52
N GLU A 263 36.36 -7.41 5.54
CA GLU A 263 37.81 -7.61 5.35
C GLU A 263 38.36 -6.98 4.06
N LEU A 264 37.48 -6.56 3.11
CA LEU A 264 37.92 -5.97 1.85
C LEU A 264 37.64 -4.46 1.79
N PRO A 265 38.44 -3.69 1.06
CA PRO A 265 38.24 -2.26 0.88
C PRO A 265 36.91 -1.98 0.14
N PRO A 266 36.30 -0.79 0.32
CA PRO A 266 35.00 -0.45 -0.29
C PRO A 266 34.93 -0.67 -1.81
N ALA A 267 35.99 -0.41 -2.54
CA ALA A 267 36.06 -0.62 -3.99
C ALA A 267 35.92 -2.10 -4.41
N ALA A 268 36.25 -3.03 -3.54
CA ALA A 268 36.12 -4.48 -3.78
C ALA A 268 34.78 -5.05 -3.23
N GLN A 269 33.95 -4.24 -2.60
CA GLN A 269 32.67 -4.68 -2.02
C GLN A 269 31.57 -4.65 -3.07
N ASN A 270 31.54 -5.66 -3.96
CA ASN A 270 30.58 -5.77 -5.06
C ASN A 270 30.34 -7.22 -5.49
N PHE A 271 29.42 -7.43 -6.44
CA PHE A 271 29.12 -8.76 -6.98
C PHE A 271 30.27 -9.37 -7.77
N THR A 272 31.11 -8.57 -8.44
CA THR A 272 32.27 -9.08 -9.17
C THR A 272 33.19 -9.86 -8.23
N THR A 273 33.54 -9.29 -7.09
CA THR A 273 34.36 -9.96 -6.07
C THR A 273 33.68 -11.22 -5.52
N LEU A 274 32.37 -11.19 -5.29
CA LEU A 274 31.61 -12.36 -4.83
C LEU A 274 31.71 -13.51 -5.82
N ILE A 275 31.60 -13.23 -7.12
CA ILE A 275 31.68 -14.23 -8.19
C ILE A 275 33.10 -14.75 -8.33
N ASP A 276 34.08 -13.87 -8.27
CA ASP A 276 35.50 -14.27 -8.37
C ASP A 276 35.87 -15.18 -7.19
N MET A 277 35.38 -14.91 -5.99
CA MET A 277 35.53 -15.82 -4.85
C MET A 277 34.83 -17.16 -5.11
N LEU A 278 33.58 -17.17 -5.59
CA LEU A 278 32.86 -18.41 -5.92
C LEU A 278 33.58 -19.23 -7.00
N ASN A 279 34.08 -18.58 -8.05
CA ASN A 279 34.82 -19.22 -9.14
C ASN A 279 36.17 -19.78 -8.66
N SER A 280 36.75 -19.21 -7.61
CA SER A 280 37.98 -19.69 -6.99
C SER A 280 37.76 -20.86 -6.02
N MET A 281 36.48 -21.24 -5.77
CA MET A 281 36.14 -22.36 -4.91
C MET A 281 36.07 -23.66 -5.74
N GLU A 282 37.08 -24.47 -5.63
CA GLU A 282 37.10 -25.83 -6.20
C GLU A 282 36.89 -26.87 -5.10
N VAL A 283 36.08 -27.87 -5.34
CA VAL A 283 35.87 -29.02 -4.44
C VAL A 283 36.32 -30.29 -5.14
N ARG A 284 37.33 -30.96 -4.59
CA ARG A 284 37.84 -32.26 -5.06
C ARG A 284 37.18 -33.37 -4.23
N GLU A 285 36.37 -34.21 -4.88
CA GLU A 285 35.59 -35.25 -4.20
C GLU A 285 36.49 -36.34 -3.59
N GLU A 286 37.64 -36.57 -4.18
CA GLU A 286 38.60 -37.64 -3.81
C GLU A 286 39.65 -37.18 -2.79
N ASP A 287 39.75 -35.88 -2.51
CA ASP A 287 40.74 -35.27 -1.63
C ASP A 287 40.11 -34.33 -0.62
N GLU A 288 39.76 -34.85 0.55
CA GLU A 288 39.18 -34.08 1.64
C GLU A 288 40.15 -33.08 2.30
N GLU A 289 41.46 -33.27 2.10
CA GLU A 289 42.49 -32.37 2.61
C GLU A 289 42.74 -31.19 1.68
N TYR A 290 42.27 -31.23 0.45
CA TYR A 290 42.42 -30.13 -0.50
C TYR A 290 41.82 -28.83 0.04
N ARG A 291 42.59 -27.76 -0.07
CA ARG A 291 42.25 -26.40 0.32
C ARG A 291 42.32 -25.49 -0.91
N ASN A 292 41.17 -24.95 -1.31
CA ASN A 292 41.10 -23.95 -2.36
C ASN A 292 41.52 -22.57 -1.82
N PRO A 293 41.77 -21.57 -2.69
CA PRO A 293 42.20 -20.24 -2.26
C PRO A 293 41.28 -19.58 -1.22
N VAL A 294 39.98 -19.79 -1.33
CA VAL A 294 38.99 -19.23 -0.40
C VAL A 294 39.06 -19.92 0.97
N ASP A 295 39.28 -21.26 0.99
CA ASP A 295 39.52 -21.99 2.24
C ASP A 295 40.72 -21.39 3.01
N LEU A 296 41.83 -21.10 2.30
CA LEU A 296 43.04 -20.51 2.91
C LEU A 296 42.76 -19.10 3.47
N MET A 297 41.95 -18.28 2.74
CA MET A 297 41.55 -16.96 3.22
C MET A 297 40.76 -17.07 4.54
N PHE A 298 39.79 -18.00 4.62
CA PHE A 298 39.00 -18.22 5.82
C PHE A 298 39.79 -18.87 6.97
N GLU A 299 40.75 -19.72 6.68
CA GLU A 299 41.67 -20.30 7.69
C GLU A 299 42.56 -19.21 8.31
N LYS A 300 43.08 -18.29 7.51
CA LYS A 300 43.84 -17.13 7.98
C LYS A 300 42.94 -16.24 8.87
N LEU A 301 41.78 -15.89 8.37
CA LEU A 301 40.82 -15.05 9.13
C LEU A 301 40.40 -15.73 10.46
N LYS A 302 40.20 -17.04 10.46
CA LYS A 302 39.87 -17.83 11.67
C LYS A 302 41.02 -17.81 12.69
N ALA A 303 42.26 -17.84 12.23
CA ALA A 303 43.43 -17.77 13.13
C ALA A 303 43.55 -16.40 13.79
N GLU A 304 43.22 -15.31 13.07
CA GLU A 304 43.29 -13.94 13.57
C GLU A 304 42.01 -13.54 14.36
N LYS A 305 40.84 -13.92 13.85
CA LYS A 305 39.51 -13.53 14.38
C LYS A 305 38.58 -14.75 14.42
N PRO A 306 38.68 -15.68 15.40
CA PRO A 306 37.92 -16.93 15.43
C PRO A 306 36.40 -16.73 15.56
N GLU A 307 35.97 -15.66 16.22
CA GLU A 307 34.55 -15.34 16.42
C GLU A 307 33.95 -14.47 15.29
N HIS A 308 34.70 -14.23 14.22
CA HIS A 308 34.23 -13.43 13.11
C HIS A 308 32.98 -14.04 12.46
N PHE A 309 31.98 -13.20 12.13
CA PHE A 309 30.71 -13.62 11.55
C PHE A 309 30.88 -14.53 10.32
N ALA A 310 31.71 -14.10 9.37
CA ALA A 310 31.95 -14.84 8.12
C ALA A 310 32.58 -16.21 8.39
N VAL A 311 33.53 -16.31 9.36
CA VAL A 311 34.15 -17.57 9.78
C VAL A 311 33.11 -18.54 10.33
N ARG A 312 32.22 -18.07 11.20
CA ARG A 312 31.14 -18.91 11.76
C ARG A 312 30.18 -19.44 10.68
N GLN A 313 29.84 -18.62 9.67
CA GLN A 313 28.98 -19.07 8.58
C GLN A 313 29.73 -20.07 7.67
N TYR A 314 30.99 -19.78 7.34
CA TYR A 314 31.83 -20.64 6.51
C TYR A 314 32.07 -22.01 7.15
N ALA A 315 32.31 -22.04 8.45
CA ALA A 315 32.49 -23.29 9.19
C ALA A 315 31.25 -24.19 9.09
N LYS A 316 30.02 -23.62 9.15
CA LYS A 316 28.77 -24.37 8.95
C LYS A 316 28.65 -24.90 7.52
N TYR A 317 29.00 -24.10 6.50
CA TYR A 317 29.02 -24.56 5.12
C TYR A 317 30.00 -25.73 4.92
N ARG A 318 31.20 -25.66 5.50
CA ARG A 318 32.25 -26.70 5.43
C ARG A 318 31.88 -28.01 6.12
N MET A 319 30.78 -28.06 6.89
CA MET A 319 30.22 -29.33 7.40
C MET A 319 29.60 -30.17 6.28
N ALA A 320 29.28 -29.58 5.13
CA ALA A 320 28.84 -30.32 3.96
C ALA A 320 30.04 -31.05 3.32
N ALA A 321 29.91 -32.37 3.17
CA ALA A 321 31.00 -33.20 2.60
C ALA A 321 30.93 -33.24 1.07
N GLY A 322 32.10 -33.34 0.41
CA GLY A 322 32.38 -33.72 -0.97
C GLY A 322 31.29 -33.34 -1.99
N LYS A 323 30.47 -34.29 -2.40
CA LYS A 323 29.40 -34.11 -3.42
C LYS A 323 28.38 -33.06 -3.03
N THR A 324 28.03 -32.95 -1.75
CA THR A 324 27.06 -31.96 -1.27
C THR A 324 27.63 -30.54 -1.40
N ALA A 325 28.88 -30.32 -0.99
CA ALA A 325 29.55 -29.03 -1.11
C ALA A 325 29.66 -28.59 -2.57
N LYS A 326 30.02 -29.51 -3.48
CA LYS A 326 30.07 -29.25 -4.92
C LYS A 326 28.70 -28.88 -5.49
N SER A 327 27.63 -29.58 -5.08
CA SER A 327 26.28 -29.25 -5.52
C SER A 327 25.80 -27.88 -5.03
N ILE A 328 26.17 -27.48 -3.80
CA ILE A 328 25.91 -26.13 -3.29
C ILE A 328 26.62 -25.08 -4.13
N LEU A 329 27.90 -25.28 -4.45
CA LEU A 329 28.66 -24.35 -5.31
C LEU A 329 28.05 -24.20 -6.69
N VAL A 330 27.69 -25.31 -7.34
CA VAL A 330 27.02 -25.30 -8.64
C VAL A 330 25.70 -24.51 -8.56
N SER A 331 24.92 -24.71 -7.50
CA SER A 331 23.66 -24.00 -7.32
C SER A 331 23.88 -22.50 -7.11
N CYS A 332 24.85 -22.12 -6.29
CA CYS A 332 25.25 -20.72 -6.09
C CYS A 332 25.74 -20.07 -7.40
N GLY A 333 26.62 -20.74 -8.13
CA GLY A 333 27.12 -20.25 -9.41
C GLY A 333 26.01 -20.08 -10.45
N ALA A 334 25.09 -21.03 -10.54
CA ALA A 334 23.95 -20.95 -11.44
C ALA A 334 23.03 -19.74 -11.15
N ARG A 335 22.84 -19.37 -9.88
CA ARG A 335 22.06 -18.18 -9.51
C ARG A 335 22.72 -16.88 -9.92
N LEU A 336 24.06 -16.82 -9.88
CA LEU A 336 24.83 -15.62 -10.20
C LEU A 336 25.36 -15.63 -11.63
N ALA A 337 25.02 -16.64 -12.46
CA ALA A 337 25.48 -16.74 -13.84
C ALA A 337 25.13 -15.52 -14.70
N VAL A 338 24.07 -14.79 -14.36
CA VAL A 338 23.72 -13.55 -15.04
C VAL A 338 24.79 -12.47 -14.94
N PHE A 339 25.62 -12.50 -13.89
CA PHE A 339 26.74 -11.59 -13.70
C PHE A 339 28.01 -11.97 -14.52
N ASP A 340 27.95 -13.01 -15.35
CA ASP A 340 28.96 -13.24 -16.38
C ASP A 340 28.86 -12.20 -17.51
N ILE A 341 27.74 -11.46 -17.56
CA ILE A 341 27.55 -10.31 -18.45
C ILE A 341 28.36 -9.14 -17.88
N GLN A 342 29.32 -8.63 -18.68
CA GLN A 342 30.25 -7.59 -18.25
C GLN A 342 29.51 -6.30 -17.88
N GLU A 343 28.57 -5.87 -18.69
CA GLU A 343 27.80 -4.64 -18.43
C GLU A 343 27.02 -4.71 -17.11
N LEU A 344 26.61 -5.93 -16.70
CA LEU A 344 25.94 -6.11 -15.41
C LEU A 344 26.91 -5.99 -14.24
N ARG A 345 28.13 -6.47 -14.39
CA ARG A 345 29.20 -6.27 -13.39
C ARG A 345 29.53 -4.79 -13.23
N GLU A 346 29.68 -4.07 -14.35
CA GLU A 346 29.97 -2.65 -14.38
C GLU A 346 28.88 -1.84 -13.66
N ILE A 347 27.60 -2.02 -13.99
CA ILE A 347 26.49 -1.27 -13.39
C ILE A 347 26.30 -1.55 -11.90
N THR A 348 26.85 -2.67 -11.39
CA THR A 348 26.77 -3.04 -9.96
C THR A 348 28.10 -2.87 -9.21
N ALA A 349 29.12 -2.25 -9.83
CA ALA A 349 30.44 -2.09 -9.24
C ALA A 349 30.47 -1.09 -8.08
N TYR A 350 29.77 0.04 -8.21
CA TYR A 350 29.66 1.10 -7.20
C TYR A 350 28.24 1.67 -7.15
N ASP A 351 27.95 2.58 -6.23
CA ASP A 351 26.59 3.09 -6.02
C ASP A 351 26.45 4.58 -6.32
N GLU A 352 25.43 4.93 -7.09
CA GLU A 352 25.02 6.30 -7.41
C GLU A 352 23.55 6.57 -7.03
N LEU A 353 22.82 5.53 -6.62
CA LEU A 353 21.40 5.70 -6.32
C LEU A 353 21.13 6.33 -4.96
N HIS A 354 22.04 6.18 -4.00
CA HIS A 354 21.90 6.73 -2.64
C HIS A 354 20.49 6.54 -2.08
N LEU A 355 20.01 5.28 -2.04
CA LEU A 355 18.64 4.92 -1.67
C LEU A 355 18.23 5.41 -0.28
N ASP A 356 19.18 5.58 0.62
CA ASP A 356 19.00 6.05 1.98
C ASP A 356 18.71 7.57 2.08
N THR A 357 18.88 8.32 0.98
CA THR A 357 18.64 9.78 0.95
C THR A 357 17.28 10.19 0.40
N LEU A 358 16.47 9.23 -0.07
CA LEU A 358 15.16 9.50 -0.67
C LEU A 358 14.18 10.19 0.29
N GLY A 359 14.35 10.00 1.59
CA GLY A 359 13.54 10.65 2.62
C GLY A 359 14.06 12.00 3.10
N ASP A 360 15.23 12.45 2.63
CA ASP A 360 15.89 13.67 3.09
C ASP A 360 15.66 14.86 2.15
N LYS A 361 15.70 14.60 0.84
CA LYS A 361 15.53 15.61 -0.21
C LYS A 361 14.59 15.11 -1.29
N ARG A 362 14.00 16.05 -2.03
CA ARG A 362 13.08 15.71 -3.14
C ARG A 362 13.84 15.01 -4.26
N THR A 363 13.63 13.72 -4.37
CA THR A 363 14.27 12.84 -5.35
C THR A 363 13.20 12.16 -6.20
N ALA A 364 13.47 11.97 -7.48
CA ALA A 364 12.67 11.17 -8.41
C ALA A 364 13.54 10.01 -8.91
N LEU A 365 13.39 8.84 -8.30
CA LEU A 365 14.08 7.62 -8.70
C LEU A 365 13.20 6.84 -9.69
N PHE A 366 13.73 6.63 -10.90
CA PHE A 366 13.12 5.78 -11.91
C PHE A 366 13.83 4.43 -11.93
N LEU A 367 13.06 3.38 -11.71
CA LEU A 367 13.51 1.98 -11.80
C LEU A 367 12.92 1.40 -13.08
N ILE A 368 13.73 1.37 -14.14
CA ILE A 368 13.32 0.95 -15.47
C ILE A 368 13.58 -0.54 -15.63
N MET A 369 12.52 -1.29 -15.94
CA MET A 369 12.57 -2.74 -16.11
C MET A 369 11.83 -3.17 -17.37
N SER A 370 12.11 -4.38 -17.87
CA SER A 370 11.38 -4.94 -19.01
C SER A 370 10.02 -5.52 -18.58
N ASP A 371 9.01 -5.33 -19.42
CA ASP A 371 7.69 -5.98 -19.31
C ASP A 371 7.65 -7.35 -20.00
N THR A 372 8.64 -7.67 -20.81
CA THR A 372 8.72 -8.93 -21.58
C THR A 372 9.84 -9.86 -21.15
N ASP A 373 10.89 -9.34 -20.51
CA ASP A 373 12.05 -10.10 -20.05
C ASP A 373 12.30 -9.82 -18.57
N ALA A 374 12.18 -10.85 -17.74
CA ALA A 374 12.34 -10.74 -16.29
C ALA A 374 13.78 -11.05 -15.80
N SER A 375 14.73 -11.32 -16.70
CA SER A 375 16.08 -11.82 -16.35
C SER A 375 16.82 -10.94 -15.34
N PHE A 376 16.65 -9.62 -15.41
CA PHE A 376 17.31 -8.65 -14.55
C PHE A 376 16.39 -7.99 -13.51
N ASN A 377 15.10 -8.36 -13.47
CA ASN A 377 14.14 -7.73 -12.57
C ASN A 377 14.44 -8.00 -11.07
N PHE A 378 15.23 -9.04 -10.78
CA PHE A 378 15.70 -9.32 -9.42
C PHE A 378 16.48 -8.14 -8.81
N LEU A 379 17.22 -7.36 -9.62
CA LEU A 379 17.91 -6.15 -9.17
C LEU A 379 16.94 -5.06 -8.72
N ILE A 380 15.81 -4.90 -9.43
CA ILE A 380 14.74 -3.97 -9.04
C ILE A 380 14.13 -4.41 -7.71
N SER A 381 13.89 -5.71 -7.54
CA SER A 381 13.39 -6.25 -6.26
C SER A 381 14.38 -6.04 -5.11
N LEU A 382 15.68 -6.23 -5.36
CA LEU A 382 16.74 -5.92 -4.39
C LEU A 382 16.73 -4.44 -4.00
N ALA A 383 16.68 -3.54 -4.98
CA ALA A 383 16.65 -2.10 -4.75
C ALA A 383 15.43 -1.70 -3.91
N TYR A 384 14.23 -2.21 -4.20
CA TYR A 384 13.04 -1.97 -3.38
C TYR A 384 13.18 -2.53 -1.96
N SER A 385 13.70 -3.75 -1.81
CA SER A 385 13.89 -4.39 -0.51
C SER A 385 14.85 -3.57 0.36
N GLN A 386 15.97 -3.15 -0.19
CA GLN A 386 16.95 -2.32 0.52
C GLN A 386 16.39 -0.93 0.83
N MET A 387 15.79 -0.27 -0.16
CA MET A 387 15.17 1.05 0.00
C MET A 387 14.15 1.09 1.16
N PHE A 388 13.19 0.16 1.18
CA PHE A 388 12.19 0.13 2.25
C PHE A 388 12.82 -0.09 3.62
N ASN A 389 13.79 -0.99 3.73
CA ASN A 389 14.49 -1.25 4.99
C ASN A 389 15.26 -0.01 5.46
N LEU A 390 16.07 0.59 4.58
CA LEU A 390 16.88 1.78 4.87
C LEU A 390 16.03 2.97 5.31
N LEU A 391 14.95 3.24 4.58
CA LEU A 391 14.05 4.35 4.88
C LEU A 391 13.29 4.14 6.19
N CYS A 392 12.88 2.89 6.50
CA CYS A 392 12.23 2.59 7.76
C CYS A 392 13.20 2.74 8.94
N GLU A 393 14.41 2.20 8.84
CA GLU A 393 15.46 2.33 9.85
C GLU A 393 15.83 3.80 10.07
N LYS A 394 16.06 4.55 8.98
CA LYS A 394 16.39 5.98 9.06
C LYS A 394 15.26 6.81 9.66
N ALA A 395 14.01 6.51 9.33
CA ALA A 395 12.87 7.16 9.95
C ALA A 395 12.83 6.95 11.47
N ASP A 396 13.08 5.70 11.90
CA ASP A 396 13.01 5.35 13.32
C ASP A 396 14.23 5.87 14.10
N ASP A 397 15.45 5.65 13.60
CA ASP A 397 16.69 5.90 14.34
C ASP A 397 17.15 7.36 14.24
N VAL A 398 16.95 8.02 13.09
CA VAL A 398 17.46 9.38 12.86
C VAL A 398 16.36 10.43 13.04
N TYR A 399 15.14 10.15 12.58
CA TYR A 399 14.07 11.15 12.53
C TYR A 399 12.92 10.91 13.54
N GLY A 400 13.11 10.05 14.53
CA GLY A 400 12.12 9.83 15.58
C GLY A 400 10.78 9.30 15.08
N GLY A 401 10.82 8.43 14.08
CA GLY A 401 9.68 7.69 13.54
C GLY A 401 9.08 8.24 12.24
N ARG A 402 9.67 9.31 11.63
CA ARG A 402 9.13 9.92 10.39
C ARG A 402 10.20 10.54 9.52
N LEU A 403 10.13 10.26 8.24
CA LEU A 403 10.97 10.95 7.26
C LEU A 403 10.52 12.43 7.10
N PRO A 404 11.46 13.35 6.90
CA PRO A 404 11.17 14.77 6.64
C PRO A 404 10.47 14.98 5.28
N VAL A 405 10.81 14.14 4.29
CA VAL A 405 10.21 14.16 2.95
C VAL A 405 9.40 12.88 2.75
N HIS A 406 8.11 13.03 2.40
CA HIS A 406 7.25 11.88 2.09
C HIS A 406 7.77 11.13 0.87
N VAL A 407 7.95 9.81 0.95
CA VAL A 407 8.39 8.96 -0.16
C VAL A 407 7.18 8.22 -0.74
N ARG A 408 6.85 8.52 -1.99
CA ARG A 408 5.75 7.91 -2.70
C ARG A 408 6.24 6.94 -3.77
N CYS A 409 5.97 5.66 -3.59
CA CYS A 409 6.29 4.61 -4.54
C CYS A 409 5.13 4.39 -5.50
N LEU A 410 5.36 4.57 -6.80
CA LEU A 410 4.42 4.28 -7.89
C LEU A 410 4.91 3.00 -8.59
N LEU A 411 4.35 1.86 -8.17
CA LEU A 411 4.80 0.52 -8.54
C LEU A 411 4.00 0.05 -9.76
N ASP A 412 4.31 0.59 -10.96
CA ASP A 412 3.64 0.17 -12.20
C ASP A 412 4.08 -1.26 -12.56
N GLU A 413 3.16 -2.08 -13.04
CA GLU A 413 3.33 -3.50 -13.31
C GLU A 413 3.99 -4.26 -12.13
N PHE A 414 3.49 -4.05 -10.91
CA PHE A 414 4.06 -4.55 -9.66
C PHE A 414 4.41 -6.03 -9.68
N ALA A 415 3.61 -6.84 -10.37
CA ALA A 415 3.86 -8.27 -10.52
C ALA A 415 5.20 -8.59 -11.21
N ASN A 416 5.71 -7.69 -12.07
CA ASN A 416 6.95 -7.92 -12.81
C ASN A 416 8.21 -7.56 -11.98
N ILE A 417 8.07 -6.83 -10.87
CA ILE A 417 9.19 -6.51 -9.98
C ILE A 417 9.77 -7.78 -9.35
N GLY A 418 8.97 -8.84 -9.20
CA GLY A 418 9.31 -10.02 -8.43
C GLY A 418 8.86 -9.92 -6.98
N GLN A 419 9.37 -10.81 -6.14
CA GLN A 419 9.01 -10.84 -4.72
C GLN A 419 9.88 -9.88 -3.90
N ILE A 420 9.27 -8.85 -3.31
CA ILE A 420 9.91 -8.06 -2.25
C ILE A 420 9.70 -8.80 -0.92
N PRO A 421 10.76 -9.33 -0.29
CA PRO A 421 10.60 -10.10 0.95
C PRO A 421 9.90 -9.31 2.05
N ASN A 422 8.94 -9.95 2.75
CA ASN A 422 8.16 -9.36 3.84
C ASN A 422 7.34 -8.11 3.46
N PHE A 423 7.03 -7.92 2.18
CA PHE A 423 6.30 -6.74 1.72
C PHE A 423 4.92 -6.59 2.38
N GLU A 424 4.25 -7.70 2.72
CA GLU A 424 2.99 -7.72 3.45
C GLU A 424 3.09 -7.07 4.84
N ARG A 425 4.26 -7.17 5.48
CA ARG A 425 4.54 -6.51 6.77
C ARG A 425 4.97 -5.07 6.58
N LEU A 426 5.78 -4.81 5.55
CA LEU A 426 6.25 -3.47 5.21
C LEU A 426 5.07 -2.55 4.91
N ILE A 427 4.15 -2.94 4.02
CA ILE A 427 3.01 -2.09 3.62
C ILE A 427 2.09 -1.73 4.78
N ALA A 428 2.03 -2.56 5.83
CA ALA A 428 1.27 -2.28 7.04
C ALA A 428 1.92 -1.18 7.90
N THR A 429 3.24 -1.02 7.85
CA THR A 429 4.02 -0.20 8.77
C THR A 429 4.56 1.10 8.16
N ILE A 430 4.77 1.15 6.85
CA ILE A 430 5.40 2.29 6.15
C ILE A 430 4.63 3.60 6.30
N ARG A 431 3.30 3.55 6.50
CA ARG A 431 2.45 4.73 6.66
C ARG A 431 2.96 5.66 7.76
N SER A 432 3.34 5.13 8.93
CA SER A 432 3.79 5.94 10.09
C SER A 432 5.09 6.68 9.79
N ARG A 433 5.89 6.17 8.85
CA ARG A 433 7.22 6.67 8.47
C ARG A 433 7.21 7.61 7.25
N GLU A 434 6.02 8.08 6.85
CA GLU A 434 5.81 8.94 5.66
C GLU A 434 6.24 8.27 4.35
N ILE A 435 5.97 6.96 4.24
CA ILE A 435 6.15 6.21 2.99
C ILE A 435 4.79 5.68 2.54
N SER A 436 4.52 5.68 1.24
CA SER A 436 3.31 5.12 0.65
C SER A 436 3.59 4.35 -0.63
N ALA A 437 2.80 3.32 -0.88
CA ALA A 437 2.90 2.46 -2.06
C ALA A 437 1.61 2.49 -2.88
N CYS A 438 1.73 2.83 -4.16
CA CYS A 438 0.67 2.69 -5.14
C CYS A 438 0.96 1.45 -5.98
N ILE A 439 0.26 0.36 -5.71
CA ILE A 439 0.42 -0.94 -6.37
C ILE A 439 -0.47 -0.96 -7.60
N VAL A 440 0.12 -1.15 -8.77
CA VAL A 440 -0.62 -1.19 -10.03
C VAL A 440 -0.52 -2.59 -10.64
N LEU A 441 -1.67 -3.20 -10.91
CA LEU A 441 -1.80 -4.57 -11.40
C LEU A 441 -2.72 -4.63 -12.62
N GLN A 442 -2.54 -5.66 -13.43
CA GLN A 442 -3.50 -5.98 -14.50
C GLN A 442 -4.69 -6.77 -13.96
N ALA A 443 -4.45 -7.64 -12.99
CA ALA A 443 -5.43 -8.46 -12.32
C ALA A 443 -4.97 -8.82 -10.89
N GLN A 444 -5.91 -9.07 -10.00
CA GLN A 444 -5.60 -9.42 -8.62
C GLN A 444 -4.94 -10.80 -8.49
N SER A 445 -5.21 -11.71 -9.42
CA SER A 445 -4.57 -13.02 -9.50
C SER A 445 -3.04 -12.95 -9.63
N GLN A 446 -2.49 -11.87 -10.25
CA GLN A 446 -1.05 -11.66 -10.33
C GLN A 446 -0.40 -11.50 -8.94
N LEU A 447 -1.05 -10.78 -8.03
CA LEU A 447 -0.57 -10.63 -6.67
C LEU A 447 -0.58 -11.96 -5.91
N LYS A 448 -1.66 -12.74 -6.09
CA LYS A 448 -1.79 -14.08 -5.47
C LYS A 448 -0.75 -15.07 -5.98
N ALA A 449 -0.34 -14.97 -7.24
CA ALA A 449 0.71 -15.83 -7.81
C ALA A 449 2.06 -15.62 -7.11
N ILE A 450 2.41 -14.39 -6.74
CA ILE A 450 3.71 -14.04 -6.13
C ILE A 450 3.68 -14.18 -4.61
N TYR A 451 2.65 -13.61 -3.95
CA TYR A 451 2.59 -13.49 -2.49
C TYR A 451 1.67 -14.53 -1.84
N LYS A 452 1.03 -15.42 -2.63
CA LYS A 452 0.13 -16.49 -2.14
C LYS A 452 -0.87 -15.95 -1.11
N ASP A 453 -0.92 -16.55 0.07
CA ASP A 453 -1.84 -16.17 1.16
C ASP A 453 -1.58 -14.76 1.71
N SER A 454 -0.36 -14.25 1.58
CA SER A 454 -0.02 -12.87 1.99
C SER A 454 -0.62 -11.79 1.07
N ALA A 455 -1.12 -12.15 -0.11
CA ALA A 455 -1.72 -11.21 -1.06
C ALA A 455 -2.91 -10.47 -0.45
N ASP A 456 -3.78 -11.16 0.29
CA ASP A 456 -4.96 -10.56 0.91
C ASP A 456 -4.56 -9.55 2.01
N THR A 457 -3.43 -9.79 2.70
CA THR A 457 -2.86 -8.82 3.66
C THR A 457 -2.38 -7.56 2.95
N ILE A 458 -1.75 -7.68 1.79
CA ILE A 458 -1.29 -6.53 0.99
C ILE A 458 -2.50 -5.70 0.54
N VAL A 459 -3.52 -6.34 -0.03
CA VAL A 459 -4.78 -5.68 -0.46
C VAL A 459 -5.45 -4.98 0.71
N GLY A 460 -5.58 -5.66 1.86
CA GLY A 460 -6.20 -5.11 3.08
C GLY A 460 -5.47 -3.89 3.67
N ASN A 461 -4.19 -3.70 3.34
CA ASN A 461 -3.40 -2.54 3.73
C ASN A 461 -3.40 -1.40 2.70
N CYS A 462 -4.23 -1.48 1.65
CA CYS A 462 -4.52 -0.41 0.73
C CYS A 462 -5.91 0.17 1.06
N ASP A 463 -5.97 1.33 1.72
CA ASP A 463 -7.25 1.97 2.06
C ASP A 463 -8.05 2.41 0.81
N THR A 464 -7.38 2.52 -0.33
CA THR A 464 -7.96 2.91 -1.61
C THR A 464 -7.79 1.80 -2.64
N LEU A 465 -8.89 1.41 -3.29
CA LEU A 465 -8.90 0.55 -4.47
C LEU A 465 -9.52 1.30 -5.64
N LEU A 466 -8.81 1.33 -6.77
CA LEU A 466 -9.24 1.94 -8.01
C LEU A 466 -9.28 0.88 -9.12
N PHE A 467 -10.49 0.55 -9.58
CA PHE A 467 -10.70 -0.38 -10.69
C PHE A 467 -10.95 0.38 -11.99
N LEU A 468 -10.04 0.20 -12.96
CA LEU A 468 -10.07 0.88 -14.26
C LEU A 468 -10.69 0.03 -15.39
N GLY A 469 -11.30 -1.11 -15.05
CA GLY A 469 -11.87 -2.06 -16.01
C GLY A 469 -10.93 -3.23 -16.31
N GLY A 470 -11.53 -4.35 -16.65
CA GLY A 470 -10.83 -5.61 -16.97
C GLY A 470 -11.82 -6.73 -17.19
N LYS A 471 -11.33 -7.90 -17.63
CA LYS A 471 -12.15 -9.09 -17.92
C LYS A 471 -11.76 -10.32 -17.10
N GLU A 472 -10.78 -10.19 -16.20
CA GLU A 472 -10.32 -11.32 -15.39
C GLU A 472 -11.39 -11.69 -14.35
N LYS A 473 -11.86 -12.94 -14.42
CA LYS A 473 -13.03 -13.42 -13.69
C LYS A 473 -12.90 -13.30 -12.17
N THR A 474 -11.73 -13.57 -11.61
CA THR A 474 -11.50 -13.50 -10.15
C THR A 474 -11.62 -12.07 -9.67
N THR A 475 -10.99 -11.12 -10.38
CA THR A 475 -11.09 -9.68 -10.08
C THR A 475 -12.53 -9.18 -10.18
N LEU A 476 -13.26 -9.56 -11.23
CA LEU A 476 -14.65 -9.13 -11.40
C LEU A 476 -15.55 -9.66 -10.28
N LYS A 477 -15.36 -10.91 -9.88
CA LYS A 477 -16.10 -11.51 -8.76
C LYS A 477 -15.82 -10.79 -7.44
N GLU A 478 -14.56 -10.55 -7.13
CA GLU A 478 -14.16 -9.83 -5.91
C GLU A 478 -14.70 -8.39 -5.92
N MET A 479 -14.69 -7.71 -7.07
CA MET A 479 -15.29 -6.38 -7.21
C MET A 479 -16.80 -6.40 -6.94
N GLU A 480 -17.56 -7.34 -7.51
CA GLU A 480 -18.99 -7.49 -7.25
C GLU A 480 -19.28 -7.71 -5.76
N GLU A 481 -18.51 -8.59 -5.11
CA GLU A 481 -18.65 -8.88 -3.67
C GLU A 481 -18.35 -7.64 -2.82
N LEU A 482 -17.31 -6.88 -3.16
CA LEU A 482 -16.91 -5.65 -2.46
C LEU A 482 -17.91 -4.51 -2.62
N LEU A 483 -18.57 -4.39 -3.76
CA LEU A 483 -19.60 -3.37 -4.00
C LEU A 483 -20.86 -3.63 -3.16
N GLY A 484 -21.15 -4.89 -2.84
CA GLY A 484 -22.26 -5.30 -2.01
C GLY A 484 -23.60 -5.28 -2.76
N LYS A 485 -24.70 -5.43 -2.01
CA LYS A 485 -26.05 -5.52 -2.56
C LYS A 485 -26.92 -4.35 -2.13
N GLU A 486 -27.80 -3.94 -3.02
CA GLU A 486 -28.91 -3.02 -2.76
C GLU A 486 -30.24 -3.80 -2.68
N THR A 487 -31.22 -3.25 -1.98
CA THR A 487 -32.57 -3.79 -1.94
C THR A 487 -33.39 -3.16 -3.06
N ILE A 488 -33.92 -3.98 -3.96
CA ILE A 488 -34.80 -3.54 -5.05
C ILE A 488 -36.21 -4.06 -4.81
N ASP A 489 -37.19 -3.26 -5.16
CA ASP A 489 -38.61 -3.66 -5.19
C ASP A 489 -38.91 -4.30 -6.55
N THR A 490 -39.43 -5.52 -6.52
CA THR A 490 -39.88 -6.24 -7.71
C THR A 490 -41.33 -6.61 -7.54
N PHE A 491 -42.05 -6.72 -8.62
CA PHE A 491 -43.45 -7.18 -8.63
C PHE A 491 -43.64 -8.26 -9.68
N ASN A 492 -44.36 -9.30 -9.31
CA ASN A 492 -44.82 -10.33 -10.21
C ASN A 492 -46.32 -10.14 -10.48
N THR A 493 -46.69 -10.15 -11.75
CA THR A 493 -48.09 -10.15 -12.17
C THR A 493 -48.49 -11.60 -12.47
N GLY A 494 -49.49 -12.09 -11.77
CA GLY A 494 -50.12 -13.38 -12.07
C GLY A 494 -51.45 -13.14 -12.78
N GLU A 495 -51.63 -13.71 -13.98
CA GLU A 495 -52.90 -13.75 -14.69
C GLU A 495 -53.48 -15.17 -14.56
N SER A 496 -54.61 -15.31 -13.94
CA SER A 496 -55.33 -16.57 -13.89
C SER A 496 -56.47 -16.53 -14.92
N ARG A 497 -56.43 -17.42 -15.90
CA ARG A 497 -57.45 -17.56 -16.94
C ARG A 497 -58.44 -18.67 -16.54
N GLY A 498 -59.41 -18.30 -15.69
CA GLY A 498 -60.56 -19.15 -15.40
C GLY A 498 -61.86 -18.57 -16.01
N ARG A 499 -63.02 -18.94 -15.47
CA ARG A 499 -64.31 -18.35 -15.85
C ARG A 499 -64.36 -16.83 -15.62
N GLU A 500 -63.52 -16.31 -14.71
CA GLU A 500 -63.23 -14.88 -14.49
C GLU A 500 -61.73 -14.67 -14.57
N VAL A 501 -61.30 -13.64 -15.29
CA VAL A 501 -59.87 -13.26 -15.40
C VAL A 501 -59.53 -12.51 -14.11
N SER A 502 -58.60 -13.05 -13.30
CA SER A 502 -58.11 -12.43 -12.08
C SER A 502 -56.65 -12.04 -12.24
N TYR A 503 -56.32 -10.79 -11.92
CA TYR A 503 -54.97 -10.25 -11.89
C TYR A 503 -54.52 -10.16 -10.44
N SER A 504 -53.37 -10.78 -10.12
CA SER A 504 -52.70 -10.61 -8.83
C SER A 504 -51.40 -9.88 -8.99
N LEU A 505 -51.17 -8.88 -8.17
CA LEU A 505 -49.90 -8.14 -8.11
C LEU A 505 -49.22 -8.53 -6.79
N ASN A 506 -48.09 -9.20 -6.89
CA ASN A 506 -47.33 -9.59 -5.71
C ASN A 506 -46.02 -8.81 -5.64
N TYR A 507 -45.86 -7.97 -4.62
CA TYR A 507 -44.67 -7.18 -4.36
C TYR A 507 -43.66 -8.02 -3.58
N GLN A 508 -42.44 -8.11 -4.11
CA GLN A 508 -41.31 -8.80 -3.45
C GLN A 508 -40.10 -7.86 -3.40
N LYS A 509 -39.33 -7.99 -2.33
CA LYS A 509 -38.04 -7.33 -2.22
C LYS A 509 -36.95 -8.35 -2.49
N LEU A 510 -35.96 -7.97 -3.30
CA LEU A 510 -34.80 -8.79 -3.66
C LEU A 510 -33.52 -8.01 -3.41
N GLY A 511 -32.43 -8.76 -3.10
CA GLY A 511 -31.09 -8.19 -3.07
C GLY A 511 -30.46 -8.28 -4.46
N LYS A 512 -30.17 -7.14 -5.10
CA LYS A 512 -29.40 -7.06 -6.34
C LYS A 512 -27.98 -6.56 -6.02
N SER A 513 -26.93 -7.16 -6.62
CA SER A 513 -25.58 -6.58 -6.57
C SER A 513 -25.60 -5.17 -7.14
N LEU A 514 -24.91 -4.22 -6.49
CA LEU A 514 -24.87 -2.82 -6.94
C LEU A 514 -24.36 -2.71 -8.39
N MET A 515 -23.46 -3.60 -8.76
CA MET A 515 -23.02 -3.85 -10.13
C MET A 515 -22.62 -5.31 -10.24
N THR A 516 -23.17 -6.04 -11.19
CA THR A 516 -22.93 -7.46 -11.38
C THR A 516 -21.62 -7.69 -12.16
N MET A 517 -21.10 -8.92 -12.13
CA MET A 517 -19.85 -9.27 -12.81
C MET A 517 -19.91 -9.04 -14.33
N ASP A 518 -21.07 -9.28 -14.96
CA ASP A 518 -21.31 -9.02 -16.37
C ASP A 518 -21.39 -7.52 -16.68
N GLU A 519 -22.04 -6.71 -15.82
CA GLU A 519 -22.06 -5.26 -15.93
C GLU A 519 -20.63 -4.66 -15.76
N LEU A 520 -19.82 -5.20 -14.82
CA LEU A 520 -18.43 -4.83 -14.64
C LEU A 520 -17.56 -5.13 -15.87
N ALA A 521 -17.81 -6.28 -16.53
CA ALA A 521 -17.05 -6.71 -17.70
C ALA A 521 -17.28 -5.83 -18.95
N VAL A 522 -18.45 -5.17 -19.02
CA VAL A 522 -18.84 -4.27 -20.12
C VAL A 522 -18.82 -2.79 -19.72
N MET A 523 -18.27 -2.47 -18.55
CA MET A 523 -18.16 -1.09 -18.08
C MET A 523 -17.46 -0.21 -19.11
N ASP A 524 -18.03 0.99 -19.34
CA ASP A 524 -17.50 1.97 -20.29
C ASP A 524 -16.03 2.25 -20.03
N GLY A 525 -15.24 2.32 -21.13
CA GLY A 525 -13.79 2.51 -21.06
C GLY A 525 -13.34 3.84 -20.47
N GLY A 526 -14.19 4.86 -20.41
CA GLY A 526 -13.95 6.14 -19.76
C GLY A 526 -14.27 6.14 -18.26
N LYS A 527 -14.94 5.09 -17.74
CA LYS A 527 -15.36 4.98 -16.33
C LYS A 527 -14.41 4.14 -15.49
N CYS A 528 -14.48 4.38 -14.19
CA CYS A 528 -13.74 3.64 -13.17
C CYS A 528 -14.57 3.52 -11.89
N ILE A 529 -14.22 2.53 -11.07
CA ILE A 529 -14.82 2.34 -9.76
C ILE A 529 -13.77 2.63 -8.70
N LEU A 530 -14.12 3.52 -7.78
CA LEU A 530 -13.27 3.87 -6.64
C LEU A 530 -13.91 3.35 -5.35
N GLN A 531 -13.11 2.67 -4.56
CA GLN A 531 -13.44 2.33 -3.17
C GLN A 531 -12.43 2.97 -2.23
N LEU A 532 -12.92 3.62 -1.19
CA LEU A 532 -12.13 4.15 -0.08
C LEU A 532 -12.66 3.56 1.23
N ARG A 533 -11.78 3.06 2.07
CA ARG A 533 -12.16 2.46 3.35
C ARG A 533 -13.07 3.38 4.18
N GLY A 534 -14.25 2.87 4.52
CA GLY A 534 -15.24 3.59 5.32
C GLY A 534 -16.06 4.64 4.55
N VAL A 535 -16.01 4.63 3.22
CA VAL A 535 -16.79 5.48 2.31
C VAL A 535 -17.55 4.61 1.32
N ARG A 536 -18.69 5.07 0.83
CA ARG A 536 -19.45 4.41 -0.23
C ARG A 536 -18.62 4.34 -1.53
N PRO A 537 -18.76 3.29 -2.35
CA PRO A 537 -18.05 3.20 -3.63
C PRO A 537 -18.54 4.27 -4.62
N PHE A 538 -17.64 4.70 -5.51
CA PHE A 538 -17.96 5.68 -6.55
C PHE A 538 -17.82 5.03 -7.93
N LEU A 539 -18.80 5.29 -8.79
CA LEU A 539 -18.70 5.04 -10.24
C LEU A 539 -18.44 6.41 -10.89
N SER A 540 -17.20 6.64 -11.31
CA SER A 540 -16.72 7.95 -11.75
C SER A 540 -16.05 7.89 -13.11
N GLU A 541 -15.85 9.04 -13.74
CA GLU A 541 -15.03 9.18 -14.93
C GLU A 541 -13.54 9.03 -14.56
N LYS A 542 -12.75 8.40 -15.44
CA LYS A 542 -11.30 8.38 -15.34
C LYS A 542 -10.76 9.81 -15.47
N TYR A 543 -9.64 10.09 -14.79
CA TYR A 543 -9.05 11.42 -14.84
C TYR A 543 -8.55 11.76 -16.25
N ASP A 544 -9.04 12.87 -16.80
CA ASP A 544 -8.54 13.40 -18.07
C ASP A 544 -7.22 14.13 -17.83
N ILE A 545 -6.13 13.52 -18.26
CA ILE A 545 -4.76 14.04 -18.09
C ILE A 545 -4.58 15.44 -18.70
N THR A 546 -5.32 15.76 -19.78
CA THR A 546 -5.22 17.06 -20.47
C THR A 546 -5.71 18.23 -19.62
N LYS A 547 -6.54 17.96 -18.62
CA LYS A 547 -7.05 18.95 -17.66
C LYS A 547 -6.04 19.30 -16.56
N HIS A 548 -4.94 18.55 -16.45
CA HIS A 548 -3.92 18.84 -15.44
C HIS A 548 -3.07 20.07 -15.87
N PRO A 549 -2.86 21.05 -14.97
CA PRO A 549 -2.10 22.27 -15.33
C PRO A 549 -0.68 22.02 -15.85
N ASN A 550 -0.06 20.91 -15.40
CA ASN A 550 1.29 20.52 -15.80
C ASN A 550 1.34 19.65 -17.07
N TYR A 551 0.20 19.29 -17.68
CA TYR A 551 0.17 18.50 -18.90
C TYR A 551 1.02 19.11 -20.03
N LYS A 552 1.05 20.44 -20.13
CA LYS A 552 1.85 21.19 -21.11
C LYS A 552 3.37 20.97 -21.00
N TYR A 553 3.86 20.44 -19.90
CA TYR A 553 5.28 20.14 -19.66
C TYR A 553 5.67 18.70 -19.97
N LEU A 554 4.72 17.85 -20.32
CA LEU A 554 4.97 16.47 -20.73
C LEU A 554 5.35 16.39 -22.22
N SER A 555 6.08 15.33 -22.60
CA SER A 555 6.35 15.05 -24.01
C SER A 555 5.09 14.66 -24.79
N ASP A 556 4.06 14.14 -24.11
CA ASP A 556 2.72 13.91 -24.69
C ASP A 556 2.10 15.19 -25.28
N PHE A 557 2.38 16.34 -24.68
CA PHE A 557 1.92 17.63 -25.19
C PHE A 557 2.82 18.14 -26.32
N HIS A 558 4.15 18.05 -26.14
CA HIS A 558 5.11 18.52 -27.15
C HIS A 558 6.43 17.72 -27.08
N PRO A 559 6.94 17.15 -28.20
CA PRO A 559 8.16 16.33 -28.22
C PRO A 559 9.41 17.01 -27.64
N LYS A 560 9.53 18.34 -27.69
CA LYS A 560 10.64 19.08 -27.05
C LYS A 560 10.71 18.91 -25.53
N ASN A 561 9.65 18.43 -24.90
CA ASN A 561 9.60 18.15 -23.47
C ASN A 561 10.13 16.76 -23.11
N ALA A 562 10.55 15.98 -24.10
CA ALA A 562 11.15 14.68 -23.86
C ALA A 562 12.43 14.80 -23.02
N PHE A 563 12.58 13.90 -22.05
CA PHE A 563 13.79 13.78 -21.26
C PHE A 563 14.78 12.85 -21.95
N HIS A 564 16.01 13.27 -22.09
CA HIS A 564 17.09 12.50 -22.71
C HIS A 564 18.04 12.01 -21.63
N ILE A 565 17.92 10.73 -21.25
CA ILE A 565 18.69 10.12 -20.16
C ILE A 565 20.19 10.28 -20.41
N GLU A 566 20.69 9.92 -21.59
CA GLU A 566 22.12 9.99 -21.94
C GLU A 566 22.70 11.39 -21.74
N LYS A 567 22.01 12.42 -22.23
CA LYS A 567 22.46 13.81 -22.07
C LYS A 567 22.47 14.24 -20.59
N TYR A 568 21.49 13.76 -19.83
CA TYR A 568 21.41 14.06 -18.41
C TYR A 568 22.55 13.39 -17.64
N LEU A 569 22.82 12.12 -17.88
CA LEU A 569 23.91 11.38 -17.23
C LEU A 569 25.27 11.95 -17.58
N SER A 570 25.50 12.29 -18.86
CA SER A 570 26.76 12.94 -19.30
C SER A 570 26.97 14.31 -18.63
N HIS A 571 25.89 15.05 -18.41
CA HIS A 571 25.98 16.33 -17.70
C HIS A 571 26.27 16.15 -16.21
N GLN A 572 25.64 15.18 -15.56
CA GLN A 572 25.91 14.83 -14.15
C GLN A 572 27.36 14.37 -13.96
N LEU A 573 27.89 13.55 -14.87
CA LEU A 573 29.28 13.11 -14.83
C LEU A 573 30.24 14.31 -14.93
N LYS A 574 29.99 15.24 -15.85
CA LYS A 574 30.83 16.45 -15.98
C LYS A 574 30.83 17.28 -14.70
N LEU A 575 29.66 17.51 -14.11
CA LEU A 575 29.56 18.26 -12.85
C LEU A 575 30.34 17.60 -11.73
N ARG A 576 30.26 16.26 -11.60
CA ARG A 576 31.01 15.51 -10.61
C ARG A 576 32.52 15.63 -10.81
N LEU A 577 33.00 15.49 -12.04
CA LEU A 577 34.42 15.67 -12.36
C LEU A 577 34.87 17.09 -12.03
N GLU A 578 34.08 18.12 -12.38
CA GLU A 578 34.38 19.51 -12.02
C GLU A 578 34.45 19.73 -10.51
N GLU A 579 33.56 19.10 -9.73
CA GLU A 579 33.59 19.15 -8.26
C GLU A 579 34.81 18.42 -7.68
N GLU A 580 35.18 17.25 -8.21
CA GLU A 580 36.37 16.48 -7.82
C GLU A 580 37.65 17.27 -8.14
N PHE A 581 37.76 17.85 -9.34
CA PHE A 581 38.88 18.73 -9.70
C PHE A 581 38.98 19.96 -8.79
N ALA A 582 37.86 20.62 -8.48
CA ALA A 582 37.85 21.75 -7.58
C ALA A 582 38.26 21.36 -6.14
N ALA A 583 37.89 20.17 -5.68
CA ALA A 583 38.31 19.66 -4.37
C ALA A 583 39.81 19.37 -4.32
N VAL A 584 40.37 18.79 -5.37
CA VAL A 584 41.82 18.56 -5.52
C VAL A 584 42.59 19.89 -5.58
N GLU A 585 42.14 20.89 -6.35
CA GLU A 585 42.76 22.23 -6.37
C GLU A 585 42.78 22.91 -4.98
N VAL A 586 41.76 22.69 -4.16
CA VAL A 586 41.72 23.23 -2.78
C VAL A 586 42.71 22.50 -1.88
N GLU A 587 42.85 21.20 -2.01
CA GLU A 587 43.84 20.42 -1.26
C GLU A 587 45.28 20.79 -1.66
N VAL A 588 45.56 20.94 -2.97
CA VAL A 588 46.89 21.35 -3.50
C VAL A 588 47.30 22.72 -3.01
N SER A 589 46.37 23.67 -2.88
CA SER A 589 46.68 25.01 -2.35
C SER A 589 47.13 25.04 -0.88
N GLY A 590 47.09 23.91 -0.19
CA GLY A 590 47.47 23.74 1.23
C GLY A 590 48.71 22.85 1.48
N THR A 591 49.32 22.26 0.45
CA THR A 591 50.38 21.25 0.57
C THR A 591 51.77 21.75 0.12
N SER A 592 52.86 21.05 0.52
CA SER A 592 54.23 21.40 0.16
C SER A 592 54.51 21.12 -1.34
N GLU A 593 55.51 21.81 -1.93
CA GLU A 593 55.87 21.71 -3.36
C GLU A 593 56.08 20.26 -3.88
N GLU A 594 56.42 19.29 -3.01
CA GLU A 594 56.57 17.87 -3.38
C GLU A 594 55.23 17.14 -3.48
N GLU A 595 54.24 17.53 -2.68
CA GLU A 595 52.87 16.98 -2.74
C GLU A 595 52.08 17.62 -3.90
N GLU A 596 52.37 18.87 -4.29
CA GLU A 596 51.83 19.52 -5.49
C GLU A 596 52.20 18.77 -6.76
N ALA A 597 53.48 18.35 -6.91
CA ALA A 597 53.93 17.62 -8.10
C ALA A 597 53.28 16.23 -8.25
N LEU A 598 53.01 15.53 -7.14
CA LEU A 598 52.30 14.25 -7.12
C LEU A 598 50.82 14.37 -7.46
N LEU A 599 50.19 15.45 -7.04
CA LEU A 599 48.78 15.72 -7.32
C LEU A 599 48.55 16.18 -8.75
N ASP A 600 49.53 16.93 -9.35
CA ASP A 600 49.50 17.28 -10.77
C ASP A 600 49.63 16.05 -11.66
N GLU A 601 50.52 15.11 -11.31
CA GLU A 601 50.67 13.83 -12.01
C GLU A 601 49.39 12.99 -11.97
N TRP A 602 48.73 12.95 -10.82
CA TRP A 602 47.43 12.25 -10.63
C TRP A 602 46.27 12.93 -11.36
N ALA A 603 46.27 14.26 -11.41
CA ALA A 603 45.28 15.04 -12.17
C ALA A 603 45.43 14.84 -13.69
N GLU A 604 46.69 14.71 -14.20
CA GLU A 604 46.97 14.37 -15.61
C GLU A 604 46.53 12.93 -15.94
N GLU A 605 46.72 11.97 -15.04
CA GLU A 605 46.22 10.59 -15.22
C GLU A 605 44.68 10.54 -15.26
N LEU A 606 44.01 11.26 -14.40
CA LEU A 606 42.54 11.36 -14.41
C LEU A 606 41.99 12.01 -15.68
N GLN A 607 42.69 13.05 -16.19
CA GLN A 607 42.33 13.68 -17.47
C GLN A 607 42.54 12.74 -18.66
N GLN A 608 43.60 11.93 -18.65
CA GLN A 608 43.82 10.91 -19.67
C GLN A 608 42.74 9.81 -19.63
N GLN A 609 42.37 9.33 -18.45
CA GLN A 609 41.31 8.35 -18.29
C GLN A 609 39.93 8.91 -18.72
N ALA A 610 39.65 10.18 -18.42
CA ALA A 610 38.43 10.85 -18.88
C ALA A 610 38.42 11.06 -20.41
N ALA A 611 39.57 11.32 -21.02
CA ALA A 611 39.70 11.45 -22.47
C ALA A 611 39.57 10.10 -23.20
N GLU A 612 40.07 9.03 -22.61
CA GLU A 612 39.94 7.65 -23.13
C GLU A 612 38.49 7.13 -22.97
N SER A 613 37.80 7.46 -21.87
CA SER A 613 36.42 7.09 -21.66
C SER A 613 35.44 7.93 -22.51
N GLY A 614 35.81 9.15 -22.90
CA GLY A 614 34.99 10.03 -23.77
C GLY A 614 35.06 9.69 -25.27
N GLY A 615 35.88 8.73 -25.67
CA GLY A 615 36.00 8.23 -27.06
C GLY A 615 35.15 6.99 -27.36
N LEU A 616 34.36 6.49 -26.40
CA LEU A 616 33.50 5.31 -26.52
C LEU A 616 32.00 5.62 -26.48
N PHE A 617 31.62 6.88 -26.79
CA PHE A 617 30.19 7.24 -26.90
C PHE A 617 29.86 7.79 -28.28
#